data_37a12e9f8b90cc6b12339cd26cb32112
#
_entry.id   37a12e9f8b90cc6b12339cd26cb32112
#
_cell.length_a   1.000
_cell.length_b   1.000
_cell.length_c   1.000
_cell.angle_alpha   90.00
_cell.angle_beta   90.00
_cell.angle_gamma   90.00
#
_symmetry.space_group_name_H-M   'P 1'
#
loop_
_entity.id
_entity.type
_entity.pdbx_description
1 polymer ?
#
loop_
_entity_poly.entity_id
_entity_poly.type
_entity_poly.pdbx_seq_one_letter_code
_entity_poly.pdbx_strand_id
1 'polypeptide(L)'
;MRILKWVMGIVLVLGIVYFVGPNPSTPVYTSTLPTIPSNPAELEASIHSNEKKHNTRPNNEARIVWANDSVKQKTPYAIVYLHGFSASQEEGNPVHQNIAKAFGCNLYLARLSEHGIDTTDALINMTAESLFESAKEAYAIGKQLGEKVILMGTSTGGTLA
;
A
#
# COMPACT_ATOMS: atom_id res chain seq x y z
N MET A 1 50.12 2.94 14.06
CA MET A 1 49.52 2.65 15.39
C MET A 1 48.44 3.64 15.82
N ARG A 2 48.54 4.94 15.67
CA ARG A 2 47.50 5.91 16.06
C ARG A 2 46.19 5.72 15.27
N ILE A 3 46.21 5.60 13.95
CA ILE A 3 45.03 5.43 13.08
C ILE A 3 44.26 4.15 13.46
N LEU A 4 44.97 3.05 13.71
CA LEU A 4 44.35 1.78 14.10
C LEU A 4 43.55 1.91 15.41
N LYS A 5 44.07 2.66 16.39
CA LYS A 5 43.33 2.90 17.68
C LYS A 5 42.06 3.71 17.45
N TRP A 6 42.11 4.70 16.55
CA TRP A 6 40.92 5.49 16.19
C TRP A 6 39.87 4.62 15.47
N VAL A 7 40.29 3.80 14.50
CA VAL A 7 39.40 2.87 13.81
C VAL A 7 38.77 1.89 14.80
N MET A 8 39.54 1.28 15.69
CA MET A 8 38.99 0.42 16.73
C MET A 8 38.01 1.13 17.65
N GLY A 9 38.27 2.38 18.02
CA GLY A 9 37.37 3.20 18.83
C GLY A 9 36.04 3.44 18.13
N ILE A 10 36.09 3.79 16.82
CA ILE A 10 34.86 4.01 16.03
C ILE A 10 34.06 2.71 15.90
N VAL A 11 34.71 1.57 15.62
CA VAL A 11 34.02 0.28 15.51
C VAL A 11 33.38 -0.12 16.85
N LEU A 12 34.06 0.14 17.97
CA LEU A 12 33.53 -0.12 19.31
C LEU A 12 32.28 0.74 19.57
N VAL A 13 32.35 2.04 19.26
CA VAL A 13 31.19 2.95 19.43
C VAL A 13 30.04 2.52 18.57
N LEU A 14 30.27 2.20 17.29
CA LEU A 14 29.21 1.72 16.40
C LEU A 14 28.61 0.38 16.90
N GLY A 15 29.42 -0.52 17.45
CA GLY A 15 28.96 -1.73 18.09
C GLY A 15 28.06 -1.45 19.29
N ILE A 16 28.49 -0.53 20.18
CA ILE A 16 27.67 -0.12 21.34
C ILE A 16 26.34 0.49 20.86
N VAL A 17 26.36 1.39 19.89
CA VAL A 17 25.12 2.00 19.33
C VAL A 17 24.20 0.94 18.75
N TYR A 18 24.74 -0.06 18.06
CA TYR A 18 23.98 -1.16 17.49
C TYR A 18 23.30 -2.04 18.55
N PHE A 19 24.01 -2.39 19.62
CA PHE A 19 23.48 -3.31 20.65
C PHE A 19 22.63 -2.62 21.71
N VAL A 20 22.87 -1.34 22.00
CA VAL A 20 22.16 -0.56 23.03
C VAL A 20 21.11 0.38 22.43
N GLY A 21 21.15 0.60 21.10
CA GLY A 21 20.19 1.43 20.40
C GLY A 21 18.75 0.89 20.45
N PRO A 22 17.76 1.74 20.19
CA PRO A 22 16.37 1.32 20.19
C PRO A 22 16.14 0.27 19.09
N ASN A 23 15.60 -0.88 19.50
CA ASN A 23 15.16 -1.90 18.56
C ASN A 23 13.71 -1.64 18.17
N PRO A 24 13.33 -1.75 16.88
CA PRO A 24 11.93 -1.69 16.47
C PRO A 24 11.16 -2.84 17.15
N SER A 25 9.90 -2.57 17.51
CA SER A 25 9.01 -3.61 18.03
C SER A 25 8.80 -4.69 16.98
N THR A 26 8.72 -5.94 17.42
CA THR A 26 8.35 -7.04 16.50
C THR A 26 6.92 -6.84 16.04
N PRO A 27 6.67 -6.74 14.72
CA PRO A 27 5.32 -6.51 14.23
C PRO A 27 4.41 -7.71 14.48
N VAL A 28 3.14 -7.44 14.78
CA VAL A 28 2.11 -8.45 14.99
C VAL A 28 1.16 -8.44 13.80
N TYR A 29 1.15 -9.52 13.05
CA TYR A 29 0.28 -9.66 11.88
C TYR A 29 -0.91 -10.55 12.16
N THR A 30 -2.09 -10.15 11.67
CA THR A 30 -3.30 -10.96 11.69
C THR A 30 -3.60 -11.49 10.29
N SER A 31 -4.10 -12.72 10.18
CA SER A 31 -4.49 -13.33 8.91
C SER A 31 -5.94 -13.02 8.50
N THR A 32 -6.72 -12.44 9.40
CA THR A 32 -8.13 -12.14 9.15
C THR A 32 -8.27 -10.98 8.17
N LEU A 33 -9.01 -11.19 7.08
CA LEU A 33 -9.34 -10.14 6.13
C LEU A 33 -10.46 -9.25 6.67
N PRO A 34 -10.45 -7.94 6.40
CA PRO A 34 -11.55 -7.07 6.76
C PRO A 34 -12.80 -7.40 5.94
N THR A 35 -13.96 -7.13 6.53
CA THR A 35 -15.25 -7.25 5.83
C THR A 35 -15.43 -6.05 4.91
N ILE A 36 -15.63 -6.32 3.62
CA ILE A 36 -15.77 -5.32 2.56
C ILE A 36 -17.17 -5.45 1.95
N PRO A 37 -17.89 -4.33 1.69
CA PRO A 37 -19.18 -4.36 1.01
C PRO A 37 -19.10 -5.07 -0.35
N SER A 38 -20.09 -5.91 -0.67
CA SER A 38 -20.15 -6.60 -1.96
C SER A 38 -20.93 -5.82 -3.02
N ASN A 39 -21.79 -4.89 -2.60
CA ASN A 39 -22.51 -4.02 -3.51
C ASN A 39 -21.55 -2.94 -4.07
N PRO A 40 -21.48 -2.76 -5.40
CA PRO A 40 -20.54 -1.82 -6.01
C PRO A 40 -20.70 -0.37 -5.53
N ALA A 41 -21.93 0.10 -5.36
CA ALA A 41 -22.16 1.48 -4.92
C ALA A 41 -21.76 1.67 -3.44
N GLU A 42 -22.04 0.69 -2.59
CA GLU A 42 -21.63 0.70 -1.18
C GLU A 42 -20.10 0.59 -1.06
N LEU A 43 -19.47 -0.21 -1.92
CA LEU A 43 -18.01 -0.36 -1.98
C LEU A 43 -17.34 0.97 -2.34
N GLU A 44 -17.78 1.64 -3.40
CA GLU A 44 -17.27 2.96 -3.78
C GLU A 44 -17.49 4.00 -2.68
N ALA A 45 -18.70 4.02 -2.10
CA ALA A 45 -19.02 4.93 -1.00
C ALA A 45 -18.14 4.70 0.23
N SER A 46 -17.84 3.43 0.54
CA SER A 46 -16.95 3.06 1.65
C SER A 46 -15.53 3.55 1.41
N ILE A 47 -14.96 3.29 0.23
CA ILE A 47 -13.61 3.76 -0.14
C ILE A 47 -13.58 5.30 -0.07
N HIS A 48 -14.53 5.96 -0.71
CA HIS A 48 -14.58 7.42 -0.71
C HIS A 48 -14.74 8.03 0.71
N SER A 49 -15.57 7.40 1.55
CA SER A 49 -15.73 7.81 2.94
C SER A 49 -14.45 7.62 3.74
N ASN A 50 -13.69 6.56 3.46
CA ASN A 50 -12.41 6.32 4.10
C ASN A 50 -11.36 7.35 3.67
N GLU A 51 -11.25 7.62 2.38
CA GLU A 51 -10.32 8.62 1.86
C GLU A 51 -10.61 10.04 2.37
N LYS A 52 -11.89 10.42 2.54
CA LYS A 52 -12.29 11.71 3.13
C LYS A 52 -11.83 11.94 4.57
N LYS A 53 -11.44 10.91 5.29
CA LYS A 53 -10.88 11.05 6.65
C LYS A 53 -9.45 11.59 6.63
N HIS A 54 -8.82 11.60 5.46
CA HIS A 54 -7.45 12.00 5.25
C HIS A 54 -7.39 13.26 4.39
N ASN A 55 -6.45 14.16 4.68
CA ASN A 55 -6.13 15.27 3.79
C ASN A 55 -5.16 14.75 2.72
N THR A 56 -5.69 14.07 1.70
CA THR A 56 -4.87 13.50 0.63
C THR A 56 -4.45 14.56 -0.38
N ARG A 57 -3.26 14.42 -0.93
CA ARG A 57 -2.82 15.20 -2.08
C ARG A 57 -3.68 14.84 -3.30
N PRO A 58 -3.99 15.80 -4.18
CA PRO A 58 -4.79 15.53 -5.38
C PRO A 58 -4.28 14.31 -6.17
N ASN A 59 -5.18 13.47 -6.60
CA ASN A 59 -4.94 12.20 -7.33
C ASN A 59 -4.20 11.10 -6.56
N ASN A 60 -3.98 11.25 -5.26
CA ASN A 60 -3.35 10.20 -4.44
C ASN A 60 -4.37 9.31 -3.72
N GLU A 61 -5.66 9.62 -3.83
CA GLU A 61 -6.74 8.86 -3.21
C GLU A 61 -6.83 7.44 -3.79
N ALA A 62 -7.16 6.48 -2.93
CA ALA A 62 -7.52 5.16 -3.38
C ALA A 62 -8.81 5.19 -4.20
N ARG A 63 -8.87 4.42 -5.28
CA ARG A 63 -10.05 4.37 -6.16
C ARG A 63 -10.15 3.10 -6.98
N ILE A 64 -11.38 2.83 -7.41
CA ILE A 64 -11.67 1.77 -8.37
C ILE A 64 -11.68 2.37 -9.79
N VAL A 65 -11.05 1.67 -10.72
CA VAL A 65 -11.21 1.88 -12.16
C VAL A 65 -11.96 0.68 -12.71
N TRP A 66 -13.23 0.87 -13.03
CA TRP A 66 -14.06 -0.19 -13.56
C TRP A 66 -13.72 -0.49 -15.02
N ALA A 67 -13.71 -1.77 -15.38
CA ALA A 67 -13.59 -2.18 -16.79
C ALA A 67 -14.81 -1.69 -17.62
N ASN A 68 -15.98 -1.63 -16.96
CA ASN A 68 -17.20 -1.03 -17.50
C ASN A 68 -17.90 -0.22 -16.38
N ASP A 69 -17.74 1.09 -16.41
CA ASP A 69 -18.27 2.00 -15.39
C ASP A 69 -19.82 2.08 -15.39
N SER A 70 -20.46 1.77 -16.51
CA SER A 70 -21.93 1.76 -16.60
C SER A 70 -22.57 0.55 -15.93
N VAL A 71 -21.84 -0.57 -15.81
CA VAL A 71 -22.38 -1.84 -15.29
C VAL A 71 -21.86 -2.14 -13.89
N LYS A 72 -20.59 -1.81 -13.61
CA LYS A 72 -19.93 -2.00 -12.30
C LYS A 72 -20.09 -3.40 -11.73
N GLN A 73 -19.71 -4.42 -12.48
CA GLN A 73 -19.80 -5.82 -12.08
C GLN A 73 -18.41 -6.46 -11.93
N LYS A 74 -18.35 -7.59 -11.23
CA LYS A 74 -17.13 -8.40 -11.15
C LYS A 74 -16.65 -8.81 -12.54
N THR A 75 -15.34 -8.82 -12.71
CA THR A 75 -14.65 -9.35 -13.88
C THR A 75 -13.97 -10.69 -13.55
N PRO A 76 -13.61 -11.54 -14.53
CA PRO A 76 -12.88 -12.79 -14.26
C PRO A 76 -11.60 -12.58 -13.44
N TYR A 77 -10.92 -11.46 -13.67
CA TYR A 77 -9.76 -11.04 -12.89
C TYR A 77 -9.93 -9.60 -12.44
N ALA A 78 -9.48 -9.27 -11.25
CA ALA A 78 -9.27 -7.90 -10.81
C ALA A 78 -7.79 -7.68 -10.52
N ILE A 79 -7.29 -6.50 -10.88
CA ILE A 79 -5.92 -6.09 -10.54
C ILE A 79 -6.00 -5.18 -9.32
N VAL A 80 -5.14 -5.44 -8.34
CA VAL A 80 -4.90 -4.56 -7.19
C VAL A 80 -3.49 -4.04 -7.30
N TYR A 81 -3.33 -2.73 -7.42
CA TYR A 81 -2.02 -2.09 -7.50
C TYR A 81 -1.61 -1.53 -6.14
N LEU A 82 -0.43 -1.96 -5.67
CA LEU A 82 0.22 -1.50 -4.45
C LEU A 82 1.48 -0.71 -4.83
N HIS A 83 1.53 0.56 -4.50
CA HIS A 83 2.64 1.44 -4.86
C HIS A 83 3.87 1.25 -3.93
N GLY A 84 4.99 1.88 -4.28
CA GLY A 84 6.23 1.85 -3.51
C GLY A 84 6.24 2.82 -2.31
N PHE A 85 7.34 2.78 -1.57
CA PHE A 85 7.57 3.68 -0.44
C PHE A 85 7.60 5.14 -0.87
N SER A 86 6.92 5.99 -0.11
CA SER A 86 6.80 7.44 -0.36
C SER A 86 6.23 7.81 -1.75
N ALA A 87 5.56 6.84 -2.40
CA ALA A 87 4.91 7.02 -3.69
C ALA A 87 3.38 7.09 -3.57
N SER A 88 2.71 7.08 -4.70
CA SER A 88 1.27 6.92 -4.83
C SER A 88 0.96 5.96 -5.99
N GLN A 89 -0.31 5.71 -6.24
CA GLN A 89 -0.75 4.88 -7.34
C GLN A 89 -0.30 5.42 -8.73
N GLU A 90 0.04 6.71 -8.84
CA GLU A 90 0.57 7.31 -10.07
C GLU A 90 1.94 6.74 -10.49
N GLU A 91 2.72 6.18 -9.56
CA GLU A 91 3.99 5.53 -9.86
C GLU A 91 3.84 4.40 -10.90
N GLY A 92 2.72 3.68 -10.88
CA GLY A 92 2.43 2.60 -11.85
C GLY A 92 1.80 3.07 -13.15
N ASN A 93 1.44 4.35 -13.28
CA ASN A 93 0.80 4.89 -14.45
C ASN A 93 1.79 5.02 -15.64
N PRO A 94 1.42 4.62 -16.88
CA PRO A 94 0.14 4.05 -17.29
C PRO A 94 0.10 2.50 -17.29
N VAL A 95 1.11 1.82 -16.75
CA VAL A 95 1.30 0.36 -16.91
C VAL A 95 0.12 -0.42 -16.32
N HIS A 96 -0.25 -0.18 -15.06
CA HIS A 96 -1.36 -0.87 -14.41
C HIS A 96 -2.70 -0.66 -15.13
N GLN A 97 -2.97 0.57 -15.62
CA GLN A 97 -4.19 0.89 -16.36
C GLN A 97 -4.22 0.20 -17.73
N ASN A 98 -3.09 0.19 -18.45
CA ASN A 98 -2.98 -0.45 -19.76
C ASN A 98 -3.16 -1.97 -19.65
N ILE A 99 -2.60 -2.59 -18.62
CA ILE A 99 -2.78 -4.02 -18.36
C ILE A 99 -4.24 -4.31 -18.02
N ALA A 100 -4.84 -3.56 -17.09
CA ALA A 100 -6.24 -3.74 -16.73
C ALA A 100 -7.16 -3.61 -17.95
N LYS A 101 -6.94 -2.61 -18.80
CA LYS A 101 -7.69 -2.39 -20.03
C LYS A 101 -7.48 -3.53 -21.03
N ALA A 102 -6.26 -3.98 -21.24
CA ALA A 102 -5.94 -5.05 -22.19
C ALA A 102 -6.61 -6.39 -21.82
N PHE A 103 -6.75 -6.67 -20.53
CA PHE A 103 -7.39 -7.88 -20.00
C PHE A 103 -8.87 -7.69 -19.65
N GLY A 104 -9.43 -6.50 -19.82
CA GLY A 104 -10.82 -6.20 -19.45
C GLY A 104 -11.08 -6.39 -17.94
N CYS A 105 -10.10 -6.05 -17.11
CA CYS A 105 -10.15 -6.25 -15.67
C CYS A 105 -10.57 -4.97 -14.95
N ASN A 106 -11.32 -5.12 -13.84
CA ASN A 106 -11.41 -4.06 -12.85
C ASN A 106 -10.04 -3.84 -12.20
N LEU A 107 -9.73 -2.60 -11.84
CA LEU A 107 -8.47 -2.21 -11.22
C LEU A 107 -8.76 -1.44 -9.93
N TYR A 108 -8.15 -1.85 -8.83
CA TYR A 108 -8.10 -1.09 -7.60
C TYR A 108 -6.73 -0.44 -7.44
N LEU A 109 -6.72 0.86 -7.37
CA LEU A 109 -5.55 1.69 -7.10
C LEU A 109 -5.53 1.96 -5.61
N ALA A 110 -4.72 1.21 -4.88
CA ALA A 110 -4.64 1.33 -3.43
C ALA A 110 -3.81 2.54 -3.00
N ARG A 111 -4.17 3.13 -1.87
CA ARG A 111 -3.32 4.03 -1.11
C ARG A 111 -2.86 3.29 0.14
N LEU A 112 -1.56 3.04 0.25
CA LEU A 112 -0.98 2.42 1.43
C LEU A 112 -1.05 3.36 2.62
N SER A 113 -1.10 2.80 3.83
CA SER A 113 -1.17 3.55 5.08
C SER A 113 -0.14 4.67 5.14
N GLU A 114 -0.54 5.84 5.61
CA GLU A 114 0.27 7.07 5.76
C GLU A 114 0.81 7.67 4.45
N HIS A 115 0.57 7.04 3.29
CA HIS A 115 1.00 7.57 2.00
C HIS A 115 -0.01 8.55 1.39
N GLY A 116 0.48 9.43 0.53
CA GLY A 116 -0.36 10.37 -0.21
C GLY A 116 -1.04 11.46 0.62
N ILE A 117 -0.72 11.59 1.90
CA ILE A 117 -1.30 12.59 2.81
C ILE A 117 -0.55 13.91 2.66
N ASP A 118 -1.28 15.02 2.59
CA ASP A 118 -0.72 16.36 2.55
C ASP A 118 -0.43 16.86 3.97
N THR A 119 0.79 16.61 4.41
CA THR A 119 1.29 16.96 5.74
C THR A 119 2.80 17.26 5.68
N THR A 120 3.30 18.01 6.65
CA THR A 120 4.74 18.25 6.83
C THR A 120 5.49 17.03 7.31
N ASP A 121 4.83 16.16 8.06
CA ASP A 121 5.40 14.98 8.71
C ASP A 121 4.87 13.68 8.07
N ALA A 122 5.00 13.60 6.74
CA ALA A 122 4.58 12.42 6.00
C ALA A 122 5.26 11.15 6.52
N LEU A 123 4.49 10.06 6.61
CA LEU A 123 4.95 8.73 7.00
C LEU A 123 5.39 8.58 8.46
N ILE A 124 5.26 9.62 9.31
CA ILE A 124 5.76 9.56 10.71
C ILE A 124 5.06 8.49 11.56
N ASN A 125 3.80 8.20 11.28
CA ASN A 125 3.02 7.18 11.99
C ASN A 125 2.97 5.84 11.26
N MET A 126 3.75 5.68 10.20
CA MET A 126 3.78 4.44 9.42
C MET A 126 4.42 3.32 10.23
N THR A 127 3.76 2.17 10.28
CA THR A 127 4.27 0.94 10.87
C THR A 127 4.18 -0.21 9.88
N ALA A 128 4.94 -1.27 10.13
CA ALA A 128 4.87 -2.48 9.32
C ALA A 128 3.46 -3.10 9.36
N GLU A 129 2.81 -3.08 10.53
CA GLU A 129 1.44 -3.56 10.70
C GLU A 129 0.45 -2.73 9.86
N SER A 130 0.53 -1.39 9.92
CA SER A 130 -0.41 -0.53 9.19
C SER A 130 -0.26 -0.68 7.67
N LEU A 131 0.96 -0.88 7.17
CA LEU A 131 1.20 -1.20 5.76
C LEU A 131 0.58 -2.54 5.38
N PHE A 132 0.81 -3.58 6.19
CA PHE A 132 0.26 -4.90 5.94
C PHE A 132 -1.27 -4.90 5.99
N GLU A 133 -1.89 -4.22 6.97
CA GLU A 133 -3.34 -4.10 7.06
C GLU A 133 -3.92 -3.36 5.84
N SER A 134 -3.27 -2.31 5.34
CA SER A 134 -3.73 -1.62 4.12
C SER A 134 -3.61 -2.50 2.86
N ALA A 135 -2.60 -3.36 2.78
CA ALA A 135 -2.48 -4.34 1.68
C ALA A 135 -3.57 -5.43 1.78
N LYS A 136 -3.88 -5.91 2.99
CA LYS A 136 -5.00 -6.84 3.23
C LYS A 136 -6.34 -6.24 2.85
N GLU A 137 -6.59 -4.98 3.21
CA GLU A 137 -7.80 -4.26 2.81
C GLU A 137 -7.89 -4.17 1.28
N ALA A 138 -6.78 -3.78 0.63
CA ALA A 138 -6.72 -3.72 -0.82
C ALA A 138 -7.01 -5.08 -1.49
N TYR A 139 -6.45 -6.15 -0.96
CA TYR A 139 -6.76 -7.51 -1.43
C TYR A 139 -8.22 -7.88 -1.23
N ALA A 140 -8.80 -7.56 -0.06
CA ALA A 140 -10.20 -7.83 0.23
C ALA A 140 -11.14 -7.04 -0.71
N ILE A 141 -10.80 -5.80 -1.05
CA ILE A 141 -11.50 -5.01 -2.08
C ILE A 141 -11.36 -5.70 -3.44
N GLY A 142 -10.17 -6.13 -3.81
CA GLY A 142 -9.94 -6.87 -5.07
C GLY A 142 -10.82 -8.10 -5.23
N LYS A 143 -11.11 -8.81 -4.13
CA LYS A 143 -12.04 -9.96 -4.11
C LYS A 143 -13.51 -9.57 -4.39
N GLN A 144 -13.89 -8.32 -4.18
CA GLN A 144 -15.20 -7.82 -4.59
C GLN A 144 -15.24 -7.40 -6.06
N LEU A 145 -14.08 -7.11 -6.65
CA LEU A 145 -13.95 -6.61 -8.03
C LEU A 145 -13.72 -7.72 -9.06
N GLY A 146 -13.19 -8.88 -8.66
CA GLY A 146 -12.91 -9.99 -9.56
C GLY A 146 -13.10 -11.35 -8.92
N GLU A 147 -13.27 -12.39 -9.78
CA GLU A 147 -13.31 -13.79 -9.33
C GLU A 147 -11.91 -14.23 -8.83
N LYS A 148 -10.88 -13.71 -9.49
CA LYS A 148 -9.47 -13.92 -9.13
C LYS A 148 -8.79 -12.56 -8.99
N VAL A 149 -7.90 -12.44 -8.02
CA VAL A 149 -7.14 -11.21 -7.76
C VAL A 149 -5.71 -11.38 -8.26
N ILE A 150 -5.24 -10.41 -9.01
CA ILE A 150 -3.84 -10.25 -9.41
C ILE A 150 -3.29 -9.09 -8.58
N LEU A 151 -2.32 -9.37 -7.73
CA LEU A 151 -1.59 -8.32 -7.03
C LEU A 151 -0.45 -7.84 -7.94
N MET A 152 -0.37 -6.54 -8.11
CA MET A 152 0.69 -5.86 -8.85
C MET A 152 1.31 -4.83 -7.91
N GLY A 153 2.62 -4.85 -7.75
CA GLY A 153 3.26 -3.93 -6.83
C GLY A 153 4.62 -3.45 -7.29
N THR A 154 5.00 -2.27 -6.82
CA THR A 154 6.32 -1.69 -7.02
C THR A 154 7.06 -1.64 -5.69
N SER A 155 8.31 -2.11 -5.63
CA SER A 155 9.16 -2.02 -4.44
C SER A 155 8.45 -2.52 -3.16
N THR A 156 8.16 -1.64 -2.20
CA THR A 156 7.38 -1.97 -0.98
C THR A 156 6.05 -2.64 -1.32
N GLY A 157 5.31 -2.14 -2.30
CA GLY A 157 4.08 -2.76 -2.77
C GLY A 157 4.29 -4.18 -3.30
N GLY A 158 5.41 -4.45 -3.99
CA GLY A 158 5.79 -5.79 -4.41
C GLY A 158 6.18 -6.72 -3.26
N THR A 159 6.68 -6.18 -2.15
CA THR A 159 6.97 -6.96 -0.92
C THR A 159 5.68 -7.33 -0.17
N LEU A 160 4.64 -6.49 -0.28
CA LEU A 160 3.34 -6.70 0.37
C LEU A 160 2.42 -7.63 -0.45
N ALA A 161 2.70 -7.81 -1.75
CA ALA A 161 1.94 -8.65 -2.67
C ALA A 161 2.27 -10.13 -2.50
#